data_8dca4df05fde874ac31976a00b9f31da
#
_entry.id   8dca4df05fde874ac31976a00b9f31da
#
_cell.length_a   1.000
_cell.length_b   1.000
_cell.length_c   1.000
_cell.angle_alpha   90.00
_cell.angle_beta   90.00
_cell.angle_gamma   90.00
#
_symmetry.space_group_name_H-M   'P 1'
#
loop_
_entity.id
_entity.type
_entity.pdbx_description
1 polymer ?
#
loop_
_entity_poly.entity_id
_entity_poly.type
_entity_poly.pdbx_seq_one_letter_code
_entity_poly.pdbx_strand_id
1 'polypeptide(L)'
;NGRFGGHIVSGHIDGTGIIREIKKDGISIWYSISADNKILNYIVEKGSIAIDGISLTVAYIDEEVFKVSVIPHTQENTTLLSKNIGDKVNLENDIIGKYIEKLYKPQKKESKITEEFLIKNGF
;
A
#
# COMPACT_ATOMS: atom_id res chain seq x y z
N ASN A 1 6.87 17.17 11.36
CA ASN A 1 6.60 17.04 10.98
C ASN A 1 5.71 17.44 10.58
N GLY A 2 5.32 17.77 10.68
CA GLY A 2 4.40 18.22 10.51
C GLY A 2 3.86 18.12 9.51
N ARG A 3 3.81 18.01 9.00
CA ARG A 3 3.51 17.81 8.12
C ARG A 3 2.54 17.28 7.98
N PHE A 4 1.76 17.44 7.88
CA PHE A 4 0.76 16.84 7.86
C PHE A 4 0.17 16.88 6.61
N GLY A 5 -0.81 16.76 6.38
CA GLY A 5 -1.30 16.64 5.15
C GLY A 5 -0.84 15.48 4.60
N GLY A 6 -1.06 15.10 3.57
CA GLY A 6 -0.63 13.94 3.08
C GLY A 6 0.70 13.63 3.41
N HIS A 7 1.39 14.53 3.81
CA HIS A 7 2.68 14.19 3.91
C HIS A 7 3.00 13.90 5.25
N ILE A 8 2.07 13.74 6.00
CA ILE A 8 2.39 13.33 7.20
C ILE A 8 2.91 12.05 7.17
N VAL A 9 2.97 11.45 6.09
CA VAL A 9 3.63 10.28 5.98
C VAL A 9 4.94 10.53 6.49
N SER A 10 5.33 9.84 7.44
CA SER A 10 6.43 10.08 8.23
C SER A 10 7.77 9.88 7.61
N GLY A 11 7.88 9.55 6.44
CA GLY A 11 9.17 9.33 5.87
C GLY A 11 9.69 7.95 6.09
N HIS A 12 8.90 7.07 6.68
CA HIS A 12 9.37 5.77 6.98
C HIS A 12 9.08 4.89 5.80
N ILE A 13 9.96 4.81 4.88
CA ILE A 13 9.77 4.02 3.68
C ILE A 13 9.95 2.56 3.97
N ASP A 14 8.97 1.74 3.65
CA ASP A 14 9.03 0.31 3.88
C ASP A 14 9.76 -0.42 2.76
N GLY A 15 9.83 0.18 1.61
CA GLY A 15 10.52 -0.45 0.49
C GLY A 15 10.13 0.23 -0.79
N THR A 16 10.38 -0.43 -1.90
CA THR A 16 10.08 0.14 -3.20
C THR A 16 9.25 -0.82 -4.02
N GLY A 17 8.58 -0.28 -5.01
CA GLY A 17 7.84 -1.07 -5.97
C GLY A 17 8.19 -0.62 -7.36
N ILE A 18 7.71 -1.37 -8.35
CA ILE A 18 7.97 -1.05 -9.74
C ILE A 18 6.62 -0.93 -10.44
N ILE A 19 6.44 0.12 -11.21
CA ILE A 19 5.21 0.28 -11.96
C ILE A 19 5.23 -0.71 -13.11
N ARG A 20 4.25 -1.59 -13.14
CA ARG A 20 4.19 -2.64 -14.16
C ARG A 20 3.19 -2.32 -15.25
N GLU A 21 2.17 -1.56 -14.93
CA GLU A 21 1.16 -1.25 -15.90
C GLU A 21 0.54 0.09 -15.59
N ILE A 22 0.21 0.86 -16.63
CA ILE A 22 -0.51 2.12 -16.49
C ILE A 22 -1.64 2.05 -17.48
N LYS A 23 -2.88 2.20 -17.00
CA LYS A 23 -4.02 2.04 -17.86
C LYS A 23 -5.03 3.14 -17.63
N LYS A 24 -5.47 3.77 -18.70
CA LYS A 24 -6.48 4.80 -18.58
C LYS A 24 -7.85 4.18 -18.57
N ASP A 25 -8.73 4.70 -17.75
CA ASP A 25 -10.08 4.21 -17.68
C ASP A 25 -10.97 5.42 -17.39
N GLY A 26 -11.50 6.04 -18.44
CA GLY A 26 -12.29 7.24 -18.28
C GLY A 26 -11.41 8.36 -17.76
N ILE A 27 -11.79 8.96 -16.65
CA ILE A 27 -11.02 10.05 -16.09
C ILE A 27 -9.96 9.54 -15.12
N SER A 28 -9.90 8.23 -14.91
CA SER A 28 -8.96 7.67 -13.97
C SER A 28 -7.78 7.01 -14.67
N ILE A 29 -6.66 6.95 -13.99
CA ILE A 29 -5.51 6.23 -14.47
C ILE A 29 -5.17 5.20 -13.42
N TRP A 30 -5.08 3.95 -13.84
CA TRP A 30 -4.79 2.83 -12.95
C TRP A 30 -3.33 2.45 -13.04
N TYR A 31 -2.72 2.30 -11.91
CA TYR A 31 -1.33 1.88 -11.83
C TYR A 31 -1.26 0.53 -11.15
N SER A 32 -0.58 -0.42 -11.80
CA SER A 32 -0.32 -1.71 -11.17
C SER A 32 1.13 -1.69 -10.75
N ILE A 33 1.38 -1.94 -9.50
CA ILE A 33 2.72 -1.82 -8.92
C ILE A 33 3.10 -3.12 -8.25
N SER A 34 4.25 -3.68 -8.65
CA SER A 34 4.74 -4.90 -8.03
C SER A 34 5.62 -4.54 -6.86
N ALA A 35 5.65 -5.38 -5.86
CA ALA A 35 6.46 -5.17 -4.70
C ALA A 35 6.78 -6.50 -4.05
N ASP A 36 7.72 -6.46 -3.11
CA ASP A 36 8.14 -7.61 -2.37
C ASP A 36 6.97 -8.14 -1.55
N ASN A 37 6.91 -9.43 -1.34
CA ASN A 37 5.85 -10.03 -0.54
C ASN A 37 5.78 -9.46 0.85
N LYS A 38 6.92 -9.08 1.39
CA LYS A 38 6.96 -8.50 2.70
C LYS A 38 6.12 -7.24 2.76
N ILE A 39 6.13 -6.47 1.68
CA ILE A 39 5.38 -5.25 1.62
C ILE A 39 3.93 -5.55 1.29
N LEU A 40 3.71 -6.44 0.32
CA LEU A 40 2.36 -6.75 -0.10
C LEU A 40 1.52 -7.35 1.01
N ASN A 41 2.16 -8.05 1.93
CA ASN A 41 1.44 -8.67 3.03
C ASN A 41 0.79 -7.66 3.97
N TYR A 42 1.25 -6.43 3.96
CA TYR A 42 0.65 -5.42 4.82
C TYR A 42 -0.29 -4.50 4.07
N ILE A 43 -0.45 -4.71 2.78
CA ILE A 43 -1.36 -3.88 1.99
C ILE A 43 -2.74 -4.47 2.06
N VAL A 44 -3.71 -3.62 2.33
CA VAL A 44 -5.09 -4.05 2.48
C VAL A 44 -5.95 -3.40 1.41
N GLU A 45 -6.77 -4.19 0.74
CA GLU A 45 -7.67 -3.67 -0.26
C GLU A 45 -8.58 -2.65 0.40
N LYS A 46 -8.76 -1.52 -0.24
CA LYS A 46 -9.51 -0.38 0.26
C LYS A 46 -8.82 0.36 1.39
N GLY A 47 -7.64 -0.10 1.80
CA GLY A 47 -6.83 0.63 2.76
C GLY A 47 -5.97 1.65 2.05
N SER A 48 -5.09 2.29 2.78
CA SER A 48 -4.22 3.33 2.25
C SER A 48 -2.79 2.88 2.10
N ILE A 49 -2.11 3.41 1.11
CA ILE A 49 -0.69 3.20 0.97
C ILE A 49 -0.10 4.51 0.46
N ALA A 50 1.07 4.86 0.92
CA ALA A 50 1.74 6.06 0.43
C ALA A 50 2.72 5.66 -0.66
N ILE A 51 2.60 6.30 -1.81
CA ILE A 51 3.47 6.07 -2.94
C ILE A 51 4.21 7.37 -3.19
N ASP A 52 5.52 7.36 -3.00
CA ASP A 52 6.36 8.55 -3.10
C ASP A 52 5.77 9.69 -2.26
N GLY A 53 5.28 9.33 -1.08
CA GLY A 53 4.77 10.32 -0.15
C GLY A 53 3.32 10.72 -0.32
N ILE A 54 2.65 10.19 -1.33
CA ILE A 54 1.25 10.53 -1.57
C ILE A 54 0.37 9.37 -1.15
N SER A 55 -0.58 9.62 -0.29
CA SER A 55 -1.46 8.58 0.22
C SER A 55 -2.55 8.28 -0.79
N LEU A 56 -2.68 7.02 -1.15
CA LEU A 56 -3.68 6.60 -2.12
C LEU A 56 -4.42 5.37 -1.61
N THR A 57 -5.64 5.19 -2.09
CA THR A 57 -6.44 4.05 -1.68
C THR A 57 -6.13 2.86 -2.60
N VAL A 58 -5.94 1.71 -1.98
CA VAL A 58 -5.64 0.49 -2.72
C VAL A 58 -6.95 -0.07 -3.29
N ALA A 59 -7.02 -0.15 -4.60
CA ALA A 59 -8.22 -0.66 -5.25
C ALA A 59 -8.18 -2.17 -5.44
N TYR A 60 -7.01 -2.76 -5.42
CA TYR A 60 -6.86 -4.18 -5.68
C TYR A 60 -5.52 -4.66 -5.12
N ILE A 61 -5.46 -5.87 -4.64
CA ILE A 61 -4.22 -6.44 -4.14
C ILE A 61 -4.20 -7.93 -4.41
N ASP A 62 -3.07 -8.46 -4.86
CA ASP A 62 -2.88 -9.89 -4.95
C ASP A 62 -1.44 -10.20 -4.55
N GLU A 63 -0.95 -11.38 -4.87
CA GLU A 63 0.36 -11.81 -4.41
C GLU A 63 1.51 -11.19 -5.16
N GLU A 64 1.24 -10.51 -6.23
CA GLU A 64 2.30 -9.95 -7.04
C GLU A 64 2.24 -8.45 -7.18
N VAL A 65 1.04 -7.90 -7.23
CA VAL A 65 0.87 -6.47 -7.46
C VAL A 65 -0.26 -5.92 -6.62
N PHE A 66 -0.25 -4.61 -6.45
CA PHE A 66 -1.44 -3.91 -5.97
C PHE A 66 -1.75 -2.83 -6.99
N LYS A 67 -2.98 -2.36 -7.00
CA LYS A 67 -3.40 -1.35 -7.95
C LYS A 67 -4.02 -0.17 -7.26
N VAL A 68 -3.71 1.01 -7.76
CA VAL A 68 -4.33 2.25 -7.29
C VAL A 68 -4.87 2.98 -8.50
N SER A 69 -5.90 3.77 -8.27
CA SER A 69 -6.53 4.54 -9.33
C SER A 69 -6.43 6.01 -8.94
N VAL A 70 -5.95 6.83 -9.85
CA VAL A 70 -5.80 8.26 -9.57
C VAL A 70 -6.54 9.09 -10.59
N ILE A 71 -6.96 10.27 -10.17
CA ILE A 71 -7.62 11.21 -11.06
C ILE A 71 -6.62 12.31 -11.37
N PRO A 72 -6.26 12.46 -12.64
CA PRO A 72 -5.12 13.31 -13.00
C PRO A 72 -5.18 14.77 -12.60
N HIS A 73 -6.36 15.31 -12.40
CA HIS A 73 -6.43 16.72 -12.13
C HIS A 73 -6.03 17.07 -10.69
N THR A 74 -5.72 16.08 -9.87
CA THR A 74 -5.34 16.33 -8.50
C THR A 74 -3.86 16.62 -8.45
N GLN A 75 -3.48 17.79 -7.95
CA GLN A 75 -2.09 18.16 -7.91
C GLN A 75 -1.26 17.22 -7.08
N GLU A 76 -1.85 16.63 -6.08
CA GLU A 76 -1.13 15.74 -5.20
C GLU A 76 -0.62 14.51 -5.91
N ASN A 77 -1.17 14.18 -7.06
CA ASN A 77 -0.75 13.00 -7.77
C ASN A 77 0.29 13.27 -8.84
N THR A 78 0.80 14.49 -8.91
CA THR A 78 1.70 14.89 -9.97
C THR A 78 2.95 14.01 -10.07
N THR A 79 3.51 13.65 -8.94
CA THR A 79 4.72 12.84 -8.94
C THR A 79 4.46 11.50 -9.60
N LEU A 80 3.37 10.86 -9.24
CA LEU A 80 3.06 9.56 -9.81
C LEU A 80 2.74 9.69 -11.29
N LEU A 81 2.02 10.75 -11.66
CA LEU A 81 1.63 10.93 -13.05
C LEU A 81 2.83 11.14 -13.98
N SER A 82 3.96 11.55 -13.44
CA SER A 82 5.14 11.76 -14.28
C SER A 82 5.96 10.48 -14.42
N LYS A 83 5.57 9.40 -13.79
CA LYS A 83 6.32 8.15 -13.84
C LYS A 83 5.85 7.28 -14.98
N ASN A 84 6.71 6.38 -15.40
CA ASN A 84 6.42 5.48 -16.51
C ASN A 84 6.52 4.03 -16.08
N ILE A 85 6.06 3.14 -16.93
CA ILE A 85 6.19 1.72 -16.66
C ILE A 85 7.68 1.40 -16.50
N GLY A 86 8.00 0.65 -15.48
CA GLY A 86 9.38 0.31 -15.15
C GLY A 86 10.00 1.21 -14.10
N ASP A 87 9.37 2.33 -13.80
CA ASP A 87 9.92 3.24 -12.81
C ASP A 87 9.69 2.71 -11.42
N LYS A 88 10.59 3.10 -10.52
CA LYS A 88 10.54 2.69 -9.14
C LYS A 88 9.81 3.72 -8.33
N VAL A 89 9.04 3.29 -7.36
CA VAL A 89 8.36 4.20 -6.45
C VAL A 89 8.65 3.76 -5.02
N ASN A 90 8.64 4.71 -4.10
CA ASN A 90 8.82 4.41 -2.69
C ASN A 90 7.48 4.11 -2.08
N LEU A 91 7.43 3.07 -1.26
CA LEU A 91 6.18 2.62 -0.67
C LEU A 91 6.24 2.69 0.84
N GLU A 92 5.13 3.11 1.43
CA GLU A 92 5.02 3.17 2.86
C GLU A 92 3.62 2.76 3.24
N ASN A 93 3.50 1.75 4.09
CA ASN A 93 2.18 1.27 4.48
C ASN A 93 1.54 2.19 5.49
N ASP A 94 0.22 2.11 5.55
CA ASP A 94 -0.53 2.87 6.49
C ASP A 94 -0.09 2.52 7.90
N ILE A 95 0.07 3.50 8.73
CA ILE A 95 0.53 3.30 10.07
C ILE A 95 -0.50 2.54 10.89
N ILE A 96 -1.76 2.66 10.56
CA ILE A 96 -2.80 1.93 11.26
C ILE A 96 -2.66 0.44 11.00
N GLY A 97 -2.32 0.08 9.77
CA GLY A 97 -2.11 -1.33 9.46
C GLY A 97 -0.97 -1.90 10.24
N LYS A 98 0.09 -1.14 10.40
CA LYS A 98 1.23 -1.59 11.17
C LYS A 98 0.88 -1.73 12.65
N TYR A 99 0.07 -0.85 13.13
CA TYR A 99 -0.33 -0.87 14.51
C TYR A 99 -1.16 -2.13 14.80
N ILE A 100 -2.07 -2.45 13.90
CA ILE A 100 -2.87 -3.65 14.05
C ILE A 100 -2.00 -4.90 14.03
N GLU A 101 -1.04 -4.92 13.14
CA GLU A 101 -0.15 -6.05 13.03
C GLU A 101 0.63 -6.23 14.33
N LYS A 102 1.04 -5.14 14.91
CA LYS A 102 1.77 -5.19 16.14
C LYS A 102 0.91 -5.72 17.29
N LEU A 103 -0.35 -5.38 17.29
CA LEU A 103 -1.25 -5.86 18.33
C LEU A 103 -1.51 -7.35 18.19
N TYR A 104 -1.55 -7.85 16.98
CA TYR A 104 -1.81 -9.25 16.78
C TYR A 104 -0.63 -10.14 17.13
N LYS A 105 0.57 -9.67 16.95
CA LYS A 105 1.73 -10.49 17.22
C LYS A 105 1.77 -11.13 18.59
N PRO A 106 1.52 -10.40 19.65
CA PRO A 106 1.56 -11.02 20.95
C PRO A 106 0.54 -12.12 21.09
N GLN A 107 -0.62 -11.93 20.52
CA GLN A 107 -1.64 -12.93 20.63
C GLN A 107 -1.26 -14.20 19.92
N LYS A 108 -0.65 -14.07 18.77
CA LYS A 108 -0.24 -15.24 18.04
C LYS A 108 0.82 -16.01 18.80
N LYS A 109 1.66 -15.32 19.51
CA LYS A 109 2.70 -15.99 20.24
C LYS A 109 2.16 -16.72 21.43
N GLU A 110 1.12 -16.22 21.97
CA GLU A 110 0.56 -16.81 23.15
C GLU A 110 -0.13 -18.11 22.92
N SER A 111 -0.60 -18.35 21.73
CA SER A 111 -1.41 -19.52 21.54
C SER A 111 -1.37 -20.04 20.14
N LYS A 112 -0.92 -21.24 19.99
CA LYS A 112 -0.91 -21.85 18.69
C LYS A 112 -2.31 -22.22 18.32
N ILE A 113 -3.14 -22.48 19.30
CA ILE A 113 -4.51 -22.78 19.03
C ILE A 113 -5.19 -21.58 18.43
N THR A 114 -4.86 -20.42 18.92
CA THR A 114 -5.42 -19.20 18.40
C THR A 114 -4.99 -19.02 16.95
N GLU A 115 -3.75 -19.35 16.67
CA GLU A 115 -3.24 -19.21 15.35
C GLU A 115 -4.00 -20.13 14.41
N GLU A 116 -4.22 -21.36 14.83
CA GLU A 116 -4.96 -22.29 14.01
C GLU A 116 -6.39 -21.82 13.82
N PHE A 117 -6.96 -21.25 14.84
CA PHE A 117 -8.31 -20.76 14.75
C PHE A 117 -8.40 -19.64 13.71
N LEU A 118 -7.44 -18.77 13.70
CA LEU A 118 -7.43 -17.69 12.73
C LEU A 118 -7.32 -18.23 11.31
N ILE A 119 -6.47 -19.18 11.13
CA ILE A 119 -6.30 -19.78 9.81
C ILE A 119 -7.59 -20.44 9.35
N LYS A 120 -8.24 -21.17 10.24
CA LYS A 120 -9.48 -21.82 9.87
C LYS A 120 -10.55 -20.83 9.50
N ASN A 121 -10.49 -19.66 10.07
CA ASN A 121 -11.50 -18.66 9.81
C ASN A 121 -11.08 -17.62 8.78
N GLY A 122 -10.05 -17.90 8.06
CA GLY A 122 -9.69 -17.02 6.97
C GLY A 122 -8.82 -15.86 7.33
N PHE A 123 -8.23 -15.89 8.47
CA PHE A 123 -7.36 -14.80 8.82
C PHE A 123 -5.92 -15.05 8.37
#